data_da2f95162c5db114d014e636a2100f1f
#
_entry.id   da2f95162c5db114d014e636a2100f1f
#
_cell.length_a   1.000
_cell.length_b   1.000
_cell.length_c   1.000
_cell.angle_alpha   90.00
_cell.angle_beta   90.00
_cell.angle_gamma   90.00
#
_symmetry.space_group_name_H-M   'P 1'
#
loop_
_entity.id
_entity.type
_entity.pdbx_description
1 polymer ?
#
loop_
_entity_poly.entity_id
_entity_poly.type
_entity_poly.pdbx_seq_one_letter_code
_entity_poly.pdbx_strand_id
1 'polypeptide(L)'
;TMSLLHRLSLAQKFMILGLLALVMVAFPAALYLRLAFQGAAQAERQVEGAQVLGEINGVIQSSQKHRGLSAGMLGGNVQLEQKRPAMASALAQGYDKVERALASFHAAPQTVSQWAEHRKEWTALEQRVASKQLQAPESTRLHTELIDHLFLVGEGVLDGFGLSFDPRVDTHMLTQAALVKSMVLTEHMGQMRARGAMYLAQGTLPPEGRATLQAGLRQIVLAQADLQRYLAKANADNAAFRKDLEGPARALDEQVGKTLAMT
;
A
#
# COMPACT_ATOMS: atom_id res chain seq x y z
N THR A 1 44.94 -44.68 -15.48
CA THR A 1 43.54 -44.19 -15.43
C THR A 1 42.70 -44.64 -16.60
N MET A 2 43.26 -45.01 -17.75
CA MET A 2 42.55 -45.58 -18.89
C MET A 2 42.09 -47.04 -18.72
N SER A 3 42.53 -47.74 -17.68
CA SER A 3 42.31 -49.18 -17.53
C SER A 3 40.93 -49.61 -17.01
N LEU A 4 40.19 -48.75 -16.31
CA LEU A 4 38.87 -49.11 -15.76
C LEU A 4 37.77 -49.22 -16.84
N LEU A 5 37.73 -48.29 -17.81
CA LEU A 5 36.76 -48.28 -18.88
C LEU A 5 36.96 -49.46 -19.87
N HIS A 6 38.20 -49.98 -20.02
CA HIS A 6 38.47 -51.14 -20.87
C HIS A 6 38.03 -52.46 -20.25
N ARG A 7 37.81 -52.54 -18.97
CA ARG A 7 37.34 -53.75 -18.24
C ARG A 7 35.84 -53.93 -18.23
N LEU A 8 35.08 -52.89 -18.66
CA LEU A 8 33.63 -52.90 -18.66
C LEU A 8 33.11 -53.63 -19.93
N SER A 9 32.07 -54.43 -19.73
CA SER A 9 31.32 -55.03 -20.84
C SER A 9 30.61 -53.94 -21.67
N LEU A 10 30.25 -54.23 -22.91
CA LEU A 10 29.53 -53.31 -23.78
C LEU A 10 28.21 -52.85 -23.12
N ALA A 11 27.46 -53.77 -22.50
CA ALA A 11 26.22 -53.46 -21.78
C ALA A 11 26.45 -52.48 -20.62
N GLN A 12 27.53 -52.64 -19.84
CA GLN A 12 27.90 -51.71 -18.75
C GLN A 12 28.24 -50.31 -19.25
N LYS A 13 28.92 -50.21 -20.41
CA LYS A 13 29.21 -48.91 -21.05
C LYS A 13 27.93 -48.20 -21.49
N PHE A 14 27.00 -48.89 -22.11
CA PHE A 14 25.71 -48.30 -22.47
C PHE A 14 24.85 -47.93 -21.24
N MET A 15 24.90 -48.75 -20.18
CA MET A 15 24.19 -48.42 -18.95
C MET A 15 24.75 -47.15 -18.30
N ILE A 16 26.08 -46.98 -18.24
CA ILE A 16 26.73 -45.77 -17.72
C ILE A 16 26.35 -44.56 -18.62
N LEU A 17 26.41 -44.73 -19.93
CA LEU A 17 26.03 -43.64 -20.84
C LEU A 17 24.59 -43.25 -20.68
N GLY A 18 23.66 -44.24 -20.58
CA GLY A 18 22.24 -43.98 -20.32
C GLY A 18 21.98 -43.30 -18.98
N LEU A 19 22.70 -43.70 -17.94
CA LEU A 19 22.62 -43.06 -16.63
C LEU A 19 23.13 -41.59 -16.68
N LEU A 20 24.25 -41.36 -17.36
CA LEU A 20 24.77 -40.02 -17.57
C LEU A 20 23.79 -39.15 -18.35
N ALA A 21 23.22 -39.66 -19.43
CA ALA A 21 22.21 -38.96 -20.20
C ALA A 21 20.95 -38.65 -19.37
N LEU A 22 20.51 -39.63 -18.55
CA LEU A 22 19.39 -39.40 -17.61
C LEU A 22 19.68 -38.29 -16.60
N VAL A 23 20.86 -38.31 -15.99
CA VAL A 23 21.27 -37.26 -15.03
C VAL A 23 21.37 -35.90 -15.71
N MET A 24 21.93 -35.82 -16.91
CA MET A 24 22.03 -34.58 -17.70
C MET A 24 20.67 -33.95 -18.01
N VAL A 25 19.63 -34.76 -18.16
CA VAL A 25 18.27 -34.27 -18.40
C VAL A 25 17.50 -34.06 -17.11
N ALA A 26 17.57 -35.00 -16.18
CA ALA A 26 16.79 -34.97 -14.95
C ALA A 26 17.21 -33.82 -14.01
N PHE A 27 18.51 -33.51 -13.94
CA PHE A 27 19.02 -32.46 -13.05
C PHE A 27 18.53 -31.06 -13.44
N PRO A 28 18.70 -30.59 -14.69
CA PRO A 28 18.16 -29.28 -15.09
C PRO A 28 16.62 -29.25 -15.05
N ALA A 29 15.94 -30.36 -15.40
CA ALA A 29 14.49 -30.44 -15.29
C ALA A 29 14.01 -30.28 -13.83
N ALA A 30 14.67 -30.94 -12.88
CA ALA A 30 14.35 -30.80 -11.46
C ALA A 30 14.59 -29.37 -10.96
N LEU A 31 15.69 -28.72 -11.37
CA LEU A 31 15.95 -27.32 -11.05
C LEU A 31 14.87 -26.39 -11.62
N TYR A 32 14.51 -26.57 -12.89
CA TYR A 32 13.46 -25.80 -13.53
C TYR A 32 12.12 -25.94 -12.81
N LEU A 33 11.70 -27.16 -12.52
CA LEU A 33 10.47 -27.41 -11.75
C LEU A 33 10.49 -26.76 -10.37
N ARG A 34 11.61 -26.88 -9.66
CA ARG A 34 11.78 -26.23 -8.35
C ARG A 34 11.60 -24.71 -8.47
N LEU A 35 12.25 -24.07 -9.44
CA LEU A 35 12.12 -22.63 -9.67
C LEU A 35 10.69 -22.22 -10.05
N ALA A 36 10.03 -23.02 -10.88
CA ALA A 36 8.64 -22.78 -11.28
C ALA A 36 7.69 -22.88 -10.09
N PHE A 37 7.82 -23.88 -9.22
CA PHE A 37 7.03 -23.99 -8.00
C PHE A 37 7.31 -22.87 -7.00
N GLN A 38 8.58 -22.48 -6.83
CA GLN A 38 8.93 -21.32 -5.99
C GLN A 38 8.33 -20.02 -6.52
N GLY A 39 8.37 -19.81 -7.84
CA GLY A 39 7.76 -18.64 -8.48
C GLY A 39 6.24 -18.59 -8.30
N ALA A 40 5.56 -19.74 -8.43
CA ALA A 40 4.12 -19.83 -8.20
C ALA A 40 3.76 -19.51 -6.74
N ALA A 41 4.47 -20.10 -5.77
CA ALA A 41 4.26 -19.84 -4.35
C ALA A 41 4.54 -18.36 -3.98
N GLN A 42 5.56 -17.75 -4.59
CA GLN A 42 5.84 -16.33 -4.39
C GLN A 42 4.72 -15.45 -4.97
N ALA A 43 4.20 -15.76 -6.16
CA ALA A 43 3.09 -15.02 -6.75
C ALA A 43 1.81 -15.11 -5.88
N GLU A 44 1.49 -16.28 -5.35
CA GLU A 44 0.38 -16.45 -4.40
C GLU A 44 0.58 -15.59 -3.16
N ARG A 45 1.77 -15.61 -2.59
CA ARG A 45 2.14 -14.79 -1.43
C ARG A 45 2.00 -13.28 -1.71
N GLN A 46 2.35 -12.83 -2.91
CA GLN A 46 2.19 -11.44 -3.34
C GLN A 46 0.72 -11.04 -3.47
N VAL A 47 -0.14 -11.92 -3.95
CA VAL A 47 -1.60 -11.69 -4.01
C VAL A 47 -2.16 -11.52 -2.60
N GLU A 48 -1.79 -12.38 -1.65
CA GLU A 48 -2.17 -12.24 -0.24
C GLU A 48 -1.73 -10.88 0.34
N GLY A 49 -0.48 -10.49 0.11
CA GLY A 49 0.06 -9.20 0.54
C GLY A 49 -0.69 -8.00 -0.06
N ALA A 50 -1.05 -8.08 -1.34
CA ALA A 50 -1.83 -7.05 -2.01
C ALA A 50 -3.24 -6.91 -1.40
N GLN A 51 -3.88 -8.00 -0.98
CA GLN A 51 -5.15 -7.98 -0.27
C GLN A 51 -5.02 -7.31 1.10
N VAL A 52 -4.00 -7.66 1.89
CA VAL A 52 -3.71 -6.99 3.18
C VAL A 52 -3.50 -5.50 2.99
N LEU A 53 -2.70 -5.10 2.00
CA LEU A 53 -2.47 -3.68 1.70
C LEU A 53 -3.75 -2.96 1.26
N GLY A 54 -4.63 -3.63 0.52
CA GLY A 54 -5.95 -3.10 0.16
C GLY A 54 -6.78 -2.75 1.40
N GLU A 55 -6.81 -3.62 2.41
CA GLU A 55 -7.50 -3.36 3.68
C GLU A 55 -6.82 -2.23 4.48
N ILE A 56 -5.48 -2.19 4.56
CA ILE A 56 -4.73 -1.10 5.20
C ILE A 56 -5.05 0.24 4.51
N ASN A 57 -5.09 0.27 3.18
CA ASN A 57 -5.47 1.46 2.42
C ASN A 57 -6.90 1.93 2.74
N GLY A 58 -7.82 1.00 2.98
CA GLY A 58 -9.16 1.30 3.49
C GLY A 58 -9.14 1.97 4.88
N VAL A 59 -8.26 1.51 5.76
CA VAL A 59 -8.04 2.12 7.09
C VAL A 59 -7.42 3.52 6.95
N ILE A 60 -6.43 3.70 6.08
CA ILE A 60 -5.82 5.02 5.80
C ILE A 60 -6.89 6.02 5.33
N GLN A 61 -7.69 5.67 4.33
CA GLN A 61 -8.75 6.54 3.82
C GLN A 61 -9.79 6.88 4.89
N SER A 62 -10.17 5.91 5.72
CA SER A 62 -11.10 6.11 6.83
C SER A 62 -10.50 7.01 7.91
N SER A 63 -9.20 6.88 8.21
CA SER A 63 -8.45 7.75 9.13
C SER A 63 -8.40 9.18 8.62
N GLN A 64 -8.17 9.39 7.32
CA GLN A 64 -8.20 10.70 6.67
C GLN A 64 -9.57 11.38 6.79
N LYS A 65 -10.65 10.62 6.60
CA LYS A 65 -12.02 11.11 6.77
C LYS A 65 -12.32 11.43 8.23
N HIS A 66 -11.93 10.54 9.15
CA HIS A 66 -12.10 10.72 10.59
C HIS A 66 -11.32 11.94 11.09
N ARG A 67 -10.09 12.18 10.60
CA ARG A 67 -9.32 13.41 10.86
C ARG A 67 -10.12 14.67 10.53
N GLY A 68 -10.69 14.71 9.33
CA GLY A 68 -11.49 15.86 8.89
C GLY A 68 -12.75 16.08 9.72
N LEU A 69 -13.49 15.01 10.05
CA LEU A 69 -14.69 15.06 10.88
C LEU A 69 -14.35 15.49 12.31
N SER A 70 -13.25 14.97 12.88
CA SER A 70 -12.79 15.28 14.22
C SER A 70 -12.34 16.74 14.34
N ALA A 71 -11.58 17.23 13.36
CA ALA A 71 -11.18 18.64 13.31
C ALA A 71 -12.39 19.58 13.23
N GLY A 72 -13.39 19.24 12.41
CA GLY A 72 -14.61 20.03 12.30
C GLY A 72 -15.46 20.00 13.57
N MET A 73 -15.62 18.83 14.20
CA MET A 73 -16.31 18.70 15.49
C MET A 73 -15.65 19.56 16.57
N LEU A 74 -14.32 19.44 16.71
CA LEU A 74 -13.55 20.19 17.69
C LEU A 74 -13.51 21.70 17.38
N GLY A 75 -13.75 22.08 16.13
CA GLY A 75 -13.98 23.46 15.69
C GLY A 75 -15.41 23.97 15.90
N GLY A 76 -16.30 23.18 16.49
CA GLY A 76 -17.68 23.57 16.79
C GLY A 76 -18.71 23.29 15.70
N ASN A 77 -18.37 22.51 14.64
CA ASN A 77 -19.31 22.15 13.60
C ASN A 77 -20.19 20.97 14.02
N VAL A 78 -21.44 21.23 14.38
CA VAL A 78 -22.43 20.24 14.85
C VAL A 78 -22.74 19.16 13.81
N GLN A 79 -22.78 19.51 12.53
CA GLN A 79 -23.07 18.53 11.48
C GLN A 79 -21.93 17.49 11.32
N LEU A 80 -20.67 17.93 11.49
CA LEU A 80 -19.52 17.03 11.44
C LEU A 80 -19.43 16.19 12.72
N GLU A 81 -19.82 16.75 13.87
CA GLU A 81 -19.94 16.02 15.14
C GLU A 81 -20.90 14.83 15.01
N GLN A 82 -22.07 15.04 14.40
CA GLN A 82 -23.07 13.97 14.19
C GLN A 82 -22.58 12.84 13.27
N LYS A 83 -21.72 13.14 12.30
CA LYS A 83 -21.18 12.16 11.34
C LYS A 83 -19.99 11.37 11.88
N ARG A 84 -19.26 11.92 12.85
CA ARG A 84 -18.01 11.33 13.35
C ARG A 84 -18.16 9.93 13.95
N PRO A 85 -19.17 9.62 14.82
CA PRO A 85 -19.28 8.30 15.43
C PRO A 85 -19.43 7.15 14.42
N ALA A 86 -20.18 7.36 13.35
CA ALA A 86 -20.33 6.37 12.28
C ALA A 86 -18.98 6.11 11.59
N MET A 87 -18.17 7.14 11.39
CA MET A 87 -16.82 7.00 10.82
C MET A 87 -15.86 6.30 11.78
N ALA A 88 -15.92 6.59 13.08
CA ALA A 88 -15.12 5.90 14.10
C ALA A 88 -15.46 4.39 14.14
N SER A 89 -16.76 4.05 14.05
CA SER A 89 -17.20 2.65 13.96
C SER A 89 -16.71 1.96 12.69
N ALA A 90 -16.82 2.62 11.54
CA ALA A 90 -16.31 2.09 10.27
C ALA A 90 -14.80 1.87 10.31
N LEU A 91 -14.07 2.77 10.94
CA LEU A 91 -12.63 2.66 11.12
C LEU A 91 -12.26 1.49 12.04
N ALA A 92 -12.96 1.31 13.16
CA ALA A 92 -12.76 0.14 14.04
C ALA A 92 -12.99 -1.19 13.30
N GLN A 93 -14.04 -1.27 12.46
CA GLN A 93 -14.28 -2.45 11.61
C GLN A 93 -13.17 -2.65 10.58
N GLY A 94 -12.58 -1.57 10.04
CA GLY A 94 -11.41 -1.62 9.17
C GLY A 94 -10.21 -2.25 9.87
N TYR A 95 -9.92 -1.85 11.10
CA TYR A 95 -8.88 -2.47 11.93
C TYR A 95 -9.10 -3.96 12.13
N ASP A 96 -10.33 -4.39 12.42
CA ASP A 96 -10.67 -5.80 12.58
C ASP A 96 -10.48 -6.61 11.28
N LYS A 97 -10.74 -6.00 10.12
CA LYS A 97 -10.52 -6.64 8.81
C LYS A 97 -9.03 -6.88 8.55
N VAL A 98 -8.20 -5.87 8.77
CA VAL A 98 -6.74 -6.00 8.59
C VAL A 98 -6.18 -7.04 9.55
N GLU A 99 -6.60 -7.04 10.81
CA GLU A 99 -6.16 -8.03 11.80
C GLU A 99 -6.47 -9.46 11.37
N ARG A 100 -7.69 -9.70 10.87
CA ARG A 100 -8.07 -11.00 10.30
C ARG A 100 -7.25 -11.36 9.07
N ALA A 101 -7.00 -10.40 8.17
CA ALA A 101 -6.21 -10.65 6.97
C ALA A 101 -4.75 -11.00 7.31
N LEU A 102 -4.12 -10.26 8.24
CA LEU A 102 -2.78 -10.54 8.73
C LEU A 102 -2.66 -11.95 9.34
N ALA A 103 -3.67 -12.36 10.12
CA ALA A 103 -3.73 -13.69 10.72
C ALA A 103 -3.97 -14.78 9.66
N SER A 104 -4.92 -14.58 8.74
CA SER A 104 -5.28 -15.56 7.70
C SER A 104 -4.15 -15.84 6.74
N PHE A 105 -3.38 -14.83 6.38
CA PHE A 105 -2.27 -14.93 5.45
C PHE A 105 -0.91 -15.13 6.14
N HIS A 106 -0.89 -15.41 7.43
CA HIS A 106 0.33 -15.71 8.20
C HIS A 106 1.40 -14.62 8.00
N ALA A 107 1.02 -13.37 8.22
CA ALA A 107 1.93 -12.23 8.13
C ALA A 107 3.10 -12.37 9.13
N ALA A 108 4.22 -11.73 8.83
CA ALA A 108 5.39 -11.76 9.69
C ALA A 108 5.05 -11.25 11.11
N PRO A 109 5.57 -11.89 12.18
CA PRO A 109 5.26 -11.51 13.57
C PRO A 109 5.53 -10.03 13.87
N GLN A 110 6.55 -9.46 13.26
CA GLN A 110 6.88 -8.04 13.38
C GLN A 110 5.75 -7.16 12.84
N THR A 111 5.21 -7.46 11.66
CA THR A 111 4.09 -6.72 11.05
C THR A 111 2.83 -6.81 11.91
N VAL A 112 2.54 -8.01 12.45
CA VAL A 112 1.41 -8.22 13.37
C VAL A 112 1.56 -7.39 14.64
N SER A 113 2.79 -7.34 15.21
CA SER A 113 3.08 -6.54 16.41
C SER A 113 2.95 -5.04 16.13
N GLN A 114 3.47 -4.55 15.00
CA GLN A 114 3.33 -3.16 14.58
C GLN A 114 1.85 -2.77 14.40
N TRP A 115 1.07 -3.64 13.77
CA TRP A 115 -0.37 -3.43 13.63
C TRP A 115 -1.10 -3.33 14.97
N ALA A 116 -0.80 -4.24 15.90
CA ALA A 116 -1.40 -4.24 17.23
C ALA A 116 -1.07 -2.96 18.03
N GLU A 117 0.16 -2.45 17.90
CA GLU A 117 0.56 -1.19 18.54
C GLU A 117 -0.16 0.00 17.90
N HIS A 118 -0.21 0.06 16.58
CA HIS A 118 -0.94 1.09 15.85
C HIS A 118 -2.44 1.11 16.23
N ARG A 119 -3.06 -0.06 16.44
CA ARG A 119 -4.45 -0.15 16.91
C ARG A 119 -4.64 0.46 18.30
N LYS A 120 -3.67 0.30 19.21
CA LYS A 120 -3.70 0.95 20.53
C LYS A 120 -3.58 2.48 20.42
N GLU A 121 -2.67 2.97 19.56
CA GLU A 121 -2.52 4.40 19.28
C GLU A 121 -3.84 4.99 18.75
N TRP A 122 -4.47 4.33 17.78
CA TRP A 122 -5.79 4.71 17.28
C TRP A 122 -6.83 4.78 18.39
N THR A 123 -6.94 3.72 19.21
CA THR A 123 -7.93 3.66 20.29
C THR A 123 -7.75 4.79 21.30
N ALA A 124 -6.51 5.08 21.68
CA ALA A 124 -6.19 6.18 22.59
C ALA A 124 -6.52 7.55 21.97
N LEU A 125 -6.20 7.75 20.70
CA LEU A 125 -6.53 8.99 19.98
C LEU A 125 -8.06 9.17 19.88
N GLU A 126 -8.80 8.13 19.51
CA GLU A 126 -10.26 8.18 19.41
C GLU A 126 -10.91 8.55 20.74
N GLN A 127 -10.46 7.97 21.84
CA GLN A 127 -10.96 8.29 23.18
C GLN A 127 -10.77 9.76 23.53
N ARG A 128 -9.57 10.32 23.26
CA ARG A 128 -9.26 11.74 23.51
C ARG A 128 -10.09 12.67 22.63
N VAL A 129 -10.33 12.29 21.36
CA VAL A 129 -11.17 13.06 20.44
C VAL A 129 -12.63 13.02 20.87
N ALA A 130 -13.16 11.82 21.18
CA ALA A 130 -14.56 11.63 21.58
C ALA A 130 -14.90 12.42 22.87
N SER A 131 -13.97 12.47 23.82
CA SER A 131 -14.12 13.22 25.06
C SER A 131 -13.77 14.73 24.92
N LYS A 132 -13.48 15.22 23.71
CA LYS A 132 -13.12 16.61 23.41
C LYS A 132 -11.92 17.13 24.24
N GLN A 133 -10.98 16.23 24.56
CA GLN A 133 -9.76 16.60 25.31
C GLN A 133 -8.69 17.25 24.43
N LEU A 134 -8.90 17.30 23.11
CA LEU A 134 -7.96 17.86 22.13
C LEU A 134 -8.53 19.13 21.50
N GLN A 135 -7.63 20.02 21.13
CA GLN A 135 -7.97 21.11 20.20
C GLN A 135 -7.88 20.63 18.75
N ALA A 136 -8.61 21.26 17.82
CA ALA A 136 -8.65 20.87 16.43
C ALA A 136 -7.26 20.76 15.74
N PRO A 137 -6.31 21.70 15.94
CA PRO A 137 -4.97 21.60 15.37
C PRO A 137 -4.18 20.39 15.90
N GLU A 138 -4.24 20.14 17.22
CA GLU A 138 -3.56 19.01 17.85
C GLU A 138 -4.15 17.68 17.37
N SER A 139 -5.48 17.57 17.31
CA SER A 139 -6.16 16.40 16.78
C SER A 139 -5.72 16.12 15.33
N THR A 140 -5.65 17.15 14.48
CA THR A 140 -5.20 17.02 13.09
C THR A 140 -3.76 16.50 13.00
N ARG A 141 -2.86 17.02 13.83
CA ARG A 141 -1.47 16.59 13.90
C ARG A 141 -1.36 15.12 14.30
N LEU A 142 -2.02 14.72 15.37
CA LEU A 142 -1.99 13.34 15.89
C LEU A 142 -2.59 12.33 14.88
N HIS A 143 -3.67 12.70 14.18
CA HIS A 143 -4.19 11.86 13.09
C HIS A 143 -3.21 11.73 11.93
N THR A 144 -2.48 12.79 11.61
CA THR A 144 -1.48 12.74 10.52
C THR A 144 -0.32 11.82 10.91
N GLU A 145 0.19 11.92 12.12
CA GLU A 145 1.21 11.00 12.65
C GLU A 145 0.73 9.55 12.65
N LEU A 146 -0.52 9.32 13.05
CA LEU A 146 -1.13 7.99 13.00
C LEU A 146 -1.18 7.44 11.56
N ILE A 147 -1.53 8.28 10.58
CA ILE A 147 -1.55 7.88 9.16
C ILE A 147 -0.13 7.60 8.66
N ASP A 148 0.86 8.40 9.07
CA ASP A 148 2.26 8.16 8.72
C ASP A 148 2.76 6.80 9.26
N HIS A 149 2.34 6.41 10.47
CA HIS A 149 2.61 5.07 11.02
C HIS A 149 1.93 3.96 10.21
N LEU A 150 0.72 4.18 9.66
CA LEU A 150 0.07 3.20 8.76
C LEU A 150 0.87 2.97 7.48
N PHE A 151 1.53 3.99 6.93
CA PHE A 151 2.43 3.81 5.80
C PHE A 151 3.60 2.90 6.15
N LEU A 152 4.20 3.06 7.34
CA LEU A 152 5.29 2.18 7.80
C LEU A 152 4.83 0.72 7.98
N VAL A 153 3.63 0.51 8.51
CA VAL A 153 3.04 -0.84 8.57
C VAL A 153 2.84 -1.41 7.17
N GLY A 154 2.37 -0.58 6.22
CA GLY A 154 2.24 -0.95 4.81
C GLY A 154 3.57 -1.38 4.18
N GLU A 155 4.66 -0.68 4.46
CA GLU A 155 6.01 -1.08 4.04
C GLU A 155 6.39 -2.46 4.60
N GLY A 156 6.12 -2.71 5.88
CA GLY A 156 6.33 -4.04 6.49
C GLY A 156 5.52 -5.16 5.81
N VAL A 157 4.32 -4.86 5.30
CA VAL A 157 3.53 -5.81 4.49
C VAL A 157 4.16 -6.02 3.11
N LEU A 158 4.57 -4.93 2.42
CA LEU A 158 5.26 -5.05 1.13
C LEU A 158 6.48 -5.98 1.23
N ASP A 159 7.30 -5.80 2.25
CA ASP A 159 8.51 -6.60 2.49
C ASP A 159 8.17 -8.04 2.87
N GLY A 160 7.28 -8.22 3.84
CA GLY A 160 6.94 -9.55 4.39
C GLY A 160 6.22 -10.47 3.39
N PHE A 161 5.58 -9.91 2.38
CA PHE A 161 4.91 -10.65 1.31
C PHE A 161 5.69 -10.65 -0.02
N GLY A 162 6.89 -10.07 -0.05
CA GLY A 162 7.76 -10.06 -1.23
C GLY A 162 7.30 -9.16 -2.37
N LEU A 163 6.47 -8.15 -2.06
CA LEU A 163 6.00 -7.16 -3.04
C LEU A 163 7.05 -6.08 -3.34
N SER A 164 7.97 -5.82 -2.39
CA SER A 164 9.06 -4.86 -2.57
C SER A 164 10.07 -5.29 -3.64
N PHE A 165 10.21 -6.60 -3.86
CA PHE A 165 11.21 -7.20 -4.76
C PHE A 165 10.59 -8.10 -5.82
N ASP A 166 9.48 -7.67 -6.42
CA ASP A 166 8.90 -8.39 -7.54
C ASP A 166 9.85 -8.30 -8.75
N PRO A 167 10.33 -9.43 -9.30
CA PRO A 167 11.25 -9.44 -10.44
C PRO A 167 10.59 -8.98 -11.75
N ARG A 168 9.27 -8.95 -11.80
CA ARG A 168 8.51 -8.49 -12.95
C ARG A 168 8.27 -6.99 -12.87
N VAL A 169 8.81 -6.26 -13.82
CA VAL A 169 8.73 -4.79 -13.85
C VAL A 169 7.29 -4.30 -13.91
N ASP A 170 6.44 -4.92 -14.75
CA ASP A 170 5.03 -4.54 -14.93
C ASP A 170 4.23 -4.66 -13.62
N THR A 171 4.31 -5.80 -12.93
CA THR A 171 3.64 -6.04 -11.66
C THR A 171 4.22 -5.21 -10.52
N HIS A 172 5.55 -5.06 -10.46
CA HIS A 172 6.19 -4.18 -9.48
C HIS A 172 5.73 -2.72 -9.64
N MET A 173 5.74 -2.19 -10.87
CA MET A 173 5.29 -0.81 -11.13
C MET A 173 3.80 -0.63 -10.83
N LEU A 174 2.96 -1.63 -11.13
CA LEU A 174 1.54 -1.60 -10.78
C LEU A 174 1.34 -1.58 -9.26
N THR A 175 2.03 -2.44 -8.52
CA THR A 175 2.00 -2.47 -7.05
C THR A 175 2.38 -1.11 -6.46
N GLN A 176 3.50 -0.54 -6.92
CA GLN A 176 3.94 0.78 -6.50
C GLN A 176 2.90 1.87 -6.82
N ALA A 177 2.33 1.86 -8.03
CA ALA A 177 1.32 2.84 -8.43
C ALA A 177 0.06 2.72 -7.56
N ALA A 178 -0.54 1.51 -7.52
CA ALA A 178 -1.86 1.30 -6.94
C ALA A 178 -1.86 1.27 -5.40
N LEU A 179 -0.81 0.72 -4.78
CA LEU A 179 -0.79 0.48 -3.34
C LEU A 179 0.11 1.45 -2.55
N VAL A 180 0.97 2.21 -3.22
CA VAL A 180 1.88 3.16 -2.55
C VAL A 180 1.63 4.58 -3.02
N LYS A 181 1.85 4.88 -4.33
CA LYS A 181 1.80 6.26 -4.83
C LYS A 181 0.40 6.87 -4.79
N SER A 182 -0.65 6.06 -5.04
CA SER A 182 -2.04 6.52 -4.93
C SER A 182 -2.37 6.96 -3.49
N MET A 183 -1.85 6.26 -2.47
CA MET A 183 -2.09 6.60 -1.07
C MET A 183 -1.37 7.88 -0.66
N VAL A 184 -0.12 8.07 -1.09
CA VAL A 184 0.62 9.32 -0.87
C VAL A 184 -0.12 10.51 -1.49
N LEU A 185 -0.61 10.36 -2.73
CA LEU A 185 -1.41 11.39 -3.39
C LEU A 185 -2.68 11.73 -2.59
N THR A 186 -3.44 10.71 -2.16
CA THR A 186 -4.66 10.93 -1.38
C THR A 186 -4.39 11.58 -0.02
N GLU A 187 -3.24 11.29 0.62
CA GLU A 187 -2.84 11.93 1.86
C GLU A 187 -2.53 13.43 1.65
N HIS A 188 -1.77 13.78 0.62
CA HIS A 188 -1.52 15.20 0.29
C HIS A 188 -2.82 15.96 -0.01
N MET A 189 -3.75 15.35 -0.76
CA MET A 189 -5.07 15.93 -1.00
C MET A 189 -5.89 16.07 0.29
N GLY A 190 -5.84 15.07 1.17
CA GLY A 190 -6.51 15.09 2.47
C GLY A 190 -5.99 16.18 3.40
N GLN A 191 -4.68 16.35 3.49
CA GLN A 191 -4.04 17.43 4.26
C GLN A 191 -4.39 18.80 3.69
N MET A 192 -4.34 18.95 2.37
CA MET A 192 -4.71 20.19 1.69
C MET A 192 -6.16 20.59 1.99
N ARG A 193 -7.09 19.64 1.88
CA ARG A 193 -8.50 19.86 2.21
C ARG A 193 -8.69 20.27 3.68
N ALA A 194 -8.00 19.61 4.62
CA ALA A 194 -8.11 19.94 6.04
C ALA A 194 -7.62 21.36 6.35
N ARG A 195 -6.48 21.76 5.78
CA ARG A 195 -5.92 23.11 5.93
C ARG A 195 -6.80 24.17 5.27
N GLY A 196 -7.26 23.91 4.04
CA GLY A 196 -8.17 24.82 3.34
C GLY A 196 -9.46 25.04 4.12
N ALA A 197 -10.09 23.98 4.61
CA ALA A 197 -11.30 24.06 5.41
C ALA A 197 -11.09 24.87 6.71
N MET A 198 -9.93 24.73 7.34
CA MET A 198 -9.56 25.50 8.53
C MET A 198 -9.50 27.02 8.24
N TYR A 199 -8.79 27.42 7.18
CA TYR A 199 -8.69 28.84 6.80
C TYR A 199 -10.02 29.42 6.37
N LEU A 200 -10.86 28.67 5.67
CA LEU A 200 -12.21 29.08 5.31
C LEU A 200 -13.10 29.30 6.56
N ALA A 201 -12.99 28.41 7.55
CA ALA A 201 -13.72 28.55 8.81
C ALA A 201 -13.27 29.77 9.62
N GLN A 202 -11.98 30.11 9.58
CA GLN A 202 -11.40 31.29 10.24
C GLN A 202 -11.71 32.59 9.51
N GLY A 203 -12.14 32.54 8.25
CA GLY A 203 -12.38 33.72 7.41
C GLY A 203 -11.12 34.51 7.06
N THR A 204 -9.94 33.98 7.35
CA THR A 204 -8.64 34.62 7.16
C THR A 204 -7.60 33.65 6.60
N LEU A 205 -6.77 34.15 5.69
CA LEU A 205 -5.65 33.39 5.12
C LEU A 205 -4.36 34.19 5.34
N PRO A 206 -3.62 33.92 6.42
CA PRO A 206 -2.37 34.63 6.69
C PRO A 206 -1.29 34.25 5.64
N PRO A 207 -0.23 35.06 5.47
CA PRO A 207 0.83 34.80 4.50
C PRO A 207 1.46 33.40 4.64
N GLU A 208 1.70 32.93 5.86
CA GLU A 208 2.23 31.59 6.18
C GLU A 208 1.25 30.50 5.76
N GLY A 209 -0.07 30.75 5.94
CA GLY A 209 -1.13 29.87 5.50
C GLY A 209 -1.15 29.73 3.98
N ARG A 210 -1.00 30.84 3.27
CA ARG A 210 -0.90 30.84 1.79
C ARG A 210 0.32 30.05 1.33
N ALA A 211 1.49 30.28 1.92
CA ALA A 211 2.73 29.54 1.59
C ALA A 211 2.55 28.03 1.84
N THR A 212 1.90 27.67 2.95
CA THR A 212 1.60 26.26 3.28
C THR A 212 0.67 25.60 2.27
N LEU A 213 -0.39 26.28 1.83
CA LEU A 213 -1.30 25.80 0.80
C LEU A 213 -0.59 25.64 -0.55
N GLN A 214 0.24 26.62 -0.95
CA GLN A 214 1.04 26.52 -2.18
C GLN A 214 2.04 25.36 -2.16
N ALA A 215 2.69 25.11 -1.02
CA ALA A 215 3.56 23.95 -0.84
C ALA A 215 2.78 22.63 -0.96
N GLY A 216 1.59 22.56 -0.35
CA GLY A 216 0.70 21.40 -0.44
C GLY A 216 0.22 21.12 -1.88
N LEU A 217 -0.14 22.17 -2.64
CA LEU A 217 -0.49 22.05 -4.06
C LEU A 217 0.67 21.45 -4.87
N ARG A 218 1.89 21.94 -4.63
CA ARG A 218 3.08 21.42 -5.31
C ARG A 218 3.29 19.94 -4.99
N GLN A 219 3.09 19.52 -3.74
CA GLN A 219 3.19 18.10 -3.34
C GLN A 219 2.16 17.23 -4.06
N ILE A 220 0.91 17.71 -4.22
CA ILE A 220 -0.13 16.99 -4.97
C ILE A 220 0.29 16.81 -6.43
N VAL A 221 0.77 17.88 -7.10
CA VAL A 221 1.21 17.82 -8.50
C VAL A 221 2.38 16.84 -8.68
N LEU A 222 3.36 16.85 -7.77
CA LEU A 222 4.49 15.92 -7.82
C LEU A 222 4.04 14.47 -7.58
N ALA A 223 3.17 14.24 -6.59
CA ALA A 223 2.66 12.90 -6.30
C ALA A 223 1.81 12.35 -7.45
N GLN A 224 1.01 13.20 -8.11
CA GLN A 224 0.26 12.81 -9.32
C GLN A 224 1.20 12.43 -10.46
N ALA A 225 2.22 13.25 -10.73
CA ALA A 225 3.20 12.96 -11.78
C ALA A 225 3.96 11.65 -11.51
N ASP A 226 4.29 11.38 -10.25
CA ASP A 226 4.90 10.12 -9.84
C ASP A 226 3.97 8.94 -10.13
N LEU A 227 2.73 9.01 -9.67
CA LEU A 227 1.73 7.96 -9.90
C LEU A 227 1.55 7.67 -11.40
N GLN A 228 1.37 8.71 -12.22
CA GLN A 228 1.24 8.57 -13.67
C GLN A 228 2.47 7.91 -14.30
N ARG A 229 3.68 8.25 -13.84
CA ARG A 229 4.93 7.65 -14.31
C ARG A 229 5.00 6.15 -14.00
N TYR A 230 4.56 5.73 -12.82
CA TYR A 230 4.52 4.31 -12.44
C TYR A 230 3.44 3.55 -13.22
N LEU A 231 2.26 4.13 -13.41
CA LEU A 231 1.19 3.57 -14.24
C LEU A 231 1.64 3.41 -15.71
N ALA A 232 2.30 4.42 -16.27
CA ALA A 232 2.83 4.37 -17.62
C ALA A 232 3.85 3.21 -17.79
N LYS A 233 4.74 3.01 -16.81
CA LYS A 233 5.69 1.88 -16.84
C LYS A 233 5.00 0.53 -16.69
N ALA A 234 3.99 0.41 -15.82
CA ALA A 234 3.21 -0.82 -15.68
C ALA A 234 2.48 -1.19 -16.98
N ASN A 235 2.01 -0.18 -17.72
CA ASN A 235 1.25 -0.36 -18.96
C ASN A 235 2.11 -0.55 -20.21
N ALA A 236 3.42 -0.25 -20.15
CA ALA A 236 4.28 -0.22 -21.34
C ALA A 236 4.30 -1.56 -22.08
N ASP A 237 4.46 -2.64 -21.33
CA ASP A 237 4.64 -3.99 -21.86
C ASP A 237 3.47 -4.94 -21.53
N ASN A 238 2.36 -4.42 -20.95
CA ASN A 238 1.21 -5.22 -20.54
C ASN A 238 -0.11 -4.62 -21.03
N ALA A 239 -0.62 -5.18 -22.14
CA ALA A 239 -1.86 -4.73 -22.76
C ALA A 239 -3.12 -4.95 -21.89
N ALA A 240 -3.12 -5.97 -21.03
CA ALA A 240 -4.21 -6.22 -20.09
C ALA A 240 -4.28 -5.11 -19.04
N PHE A 241 -3.14 -4.75 -18.43
CA PHE A 241 -3.08 -3.65 -17.47
C PHE A 241 -3.53 -2.32 -18.09
N ARG A 242 -3.09 -2.05 -19.33
CA ARG A 242 -3.51 -0.83 -20.05
C ARG A 242 -5.03 -0.74 -20.16
N LYS A 243 -5.69 -1.84 -20.57
CA LYS A 243 -7.14 -1.89 -20.72
C LYS A 243 -7.87 -1.70 -19.40
N ASP A 244 -7.42 -2.35 -18.35
CA ASP A 244 -8.10 -2.37 -17.04
C ASP A 244 -7.88 -1.09 -16.24
N LEU A 245 -6.73 -0.42 -16.43
CA LEU A 245 -6.34 0.77 -15.66
C LEU A 245 -6.70 2.10 -16.34
N GLU A 246 -6.98 2.13 -17.64
CA GLU A 246 -7.27 3.38 -18.38
C GLU A 246 -8.44 4.15 -17.76
N GLY A 247 -9.54 3.47 -17.47
CA GLY A 247 -10.72 4.08 -16.86
C GLY A 247 -10.45 4.67 -15.46
N PRO A 248 -9.97 3.86 -14.51
CA PRO A 248 -9.60 4.33 -13.17
C PRO A 248 -8.55 5.45 -13.18
N ALA A 249 -7.52 5.38 -14.02
CA ALA A 249 -6.49 6.41 -14.12
C ALA A 249 -7.06 7.74 -14.59
N ARG A 250 -7.91 7.72 -15.62
CA ARG A 250 -8.61 8.93 -16.14
C ARG A 250 -9.51 9.55 -15.07
N ALA A 251 -10.30 8.72 -14.36
CA ALA A 251 -11.17 9.20 -13.29
C ALA A 251 -10.38 9.87 -12.15
N LEU A 252 -9.22 9.32 -11.81
CA LEU A 252 -8.33 9.90 -10.81
C LEU A 252 -7.78 11.25 -11.28
N ASP A 253 -7.29 11.34 -12.53
CA ASP A 253 -6.76 12.58 -13.09
C ASP A 253 -7.81 13.69 -13.14
N GLU A 254 -9.04 13.37 -13.53
CA GLU A 254 -10.16 14.32 -13.49
C GLU A 254 -10.45 14.80 -12.07
N GLN A 255 -10.42 13.91 -11.08
CA GLN A 255 -10.66 14.27 -9.68
C GLN A 255 -9.55 15.15 -9.10
N VAL A 256 -8.30 14.85 -9.42
CA VAL A 256 -7.15 15.69 -9.02
C VAL A 256 -7.25 17.05 -9.71
N GLY A 257 -7.53 17.09 -11.02
CA GLY A 257 -7.71 18.31 -11.77
C GLY A 257 -8.81 19.22 -11.20
N LYS A 258 -9.95 18.66 -10.83
CA LYS A 258 -11.02 19.39 -10.13
C LYS A 258 -10.55 19.98 -8.79
N THR A 259 -9.79 19.20 -8.02
CA THR A 259 -9.24 19.68 -6.73
C THR A 259 -8.26 20.83 -6.91
N LEU A 260 -7.37 20.74 -7.92
CA LEU A 260 -6.41 21.80 -8.22
C LEU A 260 -7.08 23.08 -8.78
N ALA A 261 -8.20 22.96 -9.49
CA ALA A 261 -8.94 24.09 -10.03
C ALA A 261 -9.76 24.87 -8.97
N MET A 262 -10.04 24.25 -7.82
CA MET A 262 -10.79 24.88 -6.72
C MET A 262 -9.89 25.63 -5.71
N THR A 263 -8.58 25.59 -5.91
CA THR A 263 -7.56 26.17 -5.02
C THR A 263 -6.78 27.30 -5.68
#